data_d7d80a4a3682d2d0bc7cf0bc1eb37ef9
#
_entry.id   d7d80a4a3682d2d0bc7cf0bc1eb37ef9
#
_cell.length_a   1.000
_cell.length_b   1.000
_cell.length_c   1.000
_cell.angle_alpha   90.00
_cell.angle_beta   90.00
_cell.angle_gamma   90.00
#
_symmetry.space_group_name_H-M   'P 1'
#
loop_
_entity.id
_entity.type
_entity.pdbx_description
1 polymer ?
#
loop_
_entity_poly.entity_id
_entity_poly.type
_entity_poly.pdbx_seq_one_letter_code
_entity_poly.pdbx_strand_id
1 'polypeptide(L)'
;MTTPDFDNIVLEIDDGIATVTLHRPDKLNAMNEPMRRELMAVLDHTDADDDVRAVIWTGAGRGYCAGADLSGGSGTFDYSARTGDGAAAPTVQRDGGGQLALRIYESIKPIIGAINGAAVGVGVTMTLPMDIRLASTEAKFGFVFARRGIVPEACSSWFLPRIVGISRALEWTYSGRVFPALEAHDAGLVRSLHAPDDLLPAARELARTFTEETSPLSVSTTRQMLWRMLGADHPMEAHKVDSRMVQELGAGPDAAEGVASFLEKRHAHFEGKPSSQLPPSMPWWDERPFE
;
A
#
# COMPACT_ATOMS: atom_id res chain seq x y z
N MET A 1 1.68 9.35 -19.76
CA MET A 1 2.49 10.43 -19.09
C MET A 1 3.97 10.07 -19.18
N THR A 2 4.92 11.05 -19.11
CA THR A 2 6.36 10.71 -19.01
C THR A 2 6.63 10.15 -17.61
N THR A 3 7.28 8.99 -17.54
CA THR A 3 7.67 8.37 -16.25
C THR A 3 8.63 9.30 -15.52
N PRO A 4 8.35 9.67 -14.26
CA PRO A 4 9.27 10.48 -13.46
C PRO A 4 10.59 9.75 -13.23
N ASP A 5 11.69 10.50 -13.16
CA ASP A 5 12.99 9.98 -12.75
C ASP A 5 13.16 10.17 -11.24
N PHE A 6 13.60 9.13 -10.54
CA PHE A 6 13.75 9.09 -9.10
C PHE A 6 15.15 8.61 -8.71
N ASP A 7 15.70 9.12 -7.61
CA ASP A 7 17.04 8.77 -7.13
C ASP A 7 17.05 7.53 -6.22
N ASN A 8 15.98 7.32 -5.46
CA ASN A 8 15.90 6.27 -4.40
C ASN A 8 14.91 5.15 -4.70
N ILE A 9 14.16 5.26 -5.78
CA ILE A 9 13.27 4.22 -6.27
C ILE A 9 13.44 4.06 -7.78
N VAL A 10 13.07 2.89 -8.31
CA VAL A 10 12.95 2.66 -9.75
C VAL A 10 11.50 2.37 -10.05
N LEU A 11 10.94 3.06 -11.05
CA LEU A 11 9.59 2.84 -11.56
C LEU A 11 9.67 2.23 -12.96
N GLU A 12 9.08 1.06 -13.12
CA GLU A 12 8.90 0.39 -14.41
C GLU A 12 7.41 0.14 -14.64
N ILE A 13 6.91 0.47 -15.81
CA ILE A 13 5.50 0.24 -16.20
C ILE A 13 5.51 -0.69 -17.41
N ASP A 14 4.88 -1.84 -17.27
CA ASP A 14 4.79 -2.86 -18.30
C ASP A 14 3.47 -3.62 -18.14
N ASP A 15 2.75 -3.78 -19.24
CA ASP A 15 1.48 -4.52 -19.31
C ASP A 15 0.44 -4.04 -18.27
N GLY A 16 0.31 -2.72 -18.11
CA GLY A 16 -0.62 -2.11 -17.15
C GLY A 16 -0.22 -2.26 -15.69
N ILE A 17 0.97 -2.78 -15.39
CA ILE A 17 1.46 -3.01 -14.04
C ILE A 17 2.68 -2.11 -13.79
N ALA A 18 2.56 -1.22 -12.81
CA ALA A 18 3.69 -0.45 -12.31
C ALA A 18 4.46 -1.25 -11.28
N THR A 19 5.76 -1.42 -11.46
CA THR A 19 6.68 -2.02 -10.48
C THR A 19 7.52 -0.92 -9.85
N VAL A 20 7.33 -0.70 -8.55
CA VAL A 20 8.09 0.27 -7.73
C VAL A 20 9.13 -0.51 -6.94
N THR A 21 10.40 -0.30 -7.27
CA THR A 21 11.51 -0.95 -6.58
C THR A 21 12.22 0.06 -5.67
N LEU A 22 12.22 -0.18 -4.36
CA LEU A 22 13.03 0.59 -3.41
C LEU A 22 14.50 0.40 -3.76
N HIS A 23 15.25 1.47 -4.04
CA HIS A 23 16.57 1.37 -4.66
C HIS A 23 17.67 2.09 -3.88
N ARG A 24 17.94 1.62 -2.68
CA ARG A 24 19.11 1.95 -1.86
C ARG A 24 19.74 0.67 -1.31
N PRO A 25 20.17 -0.29 -2.18
CA PRO A 25 20.58 -1.63 -1.75
C PRO A 25 21.75 -1.61 -0.75
N ASP A 26 22.68 -0.66 -0.86
CA ASP A 26 23.81 -0.49 0.07
C ASP A 26 23.39 -0.12 1.49
N LYS A 27 22.18 0.39 1.66
CA LYS A 27 21.54 0.73 2.93
C LYS A 27 20.38 -0.21 3.29
N LEU A 28 20.30 -1.37 2.62
CA LEU A 28 19.17 -2.31 2.73
C LEU A 28 17.83 -1.60 2.52
N ASN A 29 17.77 -0.65 1.62
CA ASN A 29 16.62 0.17 1.29
C ASN A 29 16.01 0.90 2.51
N ALA A 30 16.86 1.26 3.49
CA ALA A 30 16.41 2.06 4.64
C ALA A 30 15.81 3.38 4.16
N MET A 31 14.63 3.70 4.72
CA MET A 31 13.83 4.85 4.30
C MET A 31 14.42 6.15 4.84
N ASN A 32 14.76 7.06 3.95
CA ASN A 32 15.09 8.44 4.23
C ASN A 32 13.98 9.38 3.71
N GLU A 33 14.10 10.66 4.00
CA GLU A 33 13.10 11.64 3.59
C GLU A 33 12.97 11.79 2.05
N PRO A 34 14.07 11.82 1.25
CA PRO A 34 13.93 11.80 -0.21
C PRO A 34 13.14 10.58 -0.72
N MET A 35 13.48 9.35 -0.32
CA MET A 35 12.75 8.14 -0.71
C MET A 35 11.26 8.25 -0.34
N ARG A 36 10.93 8.75 0.86
CA ARG A 36 9.54 8.93 1.26
C ARG A 36 8.78 9.86 0.31
N ARG A 37 9.39 10.99 -0.06
CA ARG A 37 8.79 11.94 -1.02
C ARG A 37 8.60 11.33 -2.39
N GLU A 38 9.58 10.57 -2.86
CA GLU A 38 9.49 9.86 -4.15
C GLU A 38 8.37 8.81 -4.12
N LEU A 39 8.21 8.07 -3.01
CA LEU A 39 7.12 7.11 -2.83
C LEU A 39 5.74 7.79 -2.81
N MET A 40 5.62 8.99 -2.26
CA MET A 40 4.38 9.79 -2.37
C MET A 40 4.13 10.20 -3.82
N ALA A 41 5.16 10.72 -4.50
CA ALA A 41 5.06 11.18 -5.89
C ALA A 41 4.74 10.04 -6.87
N VAL A 42 5.29 8.84 -6.64
CA VAL A 42 4.97 7.68 -7.51
C VAL A 42 3.52 7.24 -7.35
N LEU A 43 2.94 7.35 -6.15
CA LEU A 43 1.51 7.09 -5.95
C LEU A 43 0.63 8.13 -6.65
N ASP A 44 1.03 9.41 -6.62
CA ASP A 44 0.32 10.47 -7.37
C ASP A 44 0.39 10.21 -8.88
N HIS A 45 1.57 9.81 -9.38
CA HIS A 45 1.75 9.47 -10.77
C HIS A 45 0.91 8.26 -11.20
N THR A 46 0.97 7.15 -10.45
CA THR A 46 0.25 5.91 -10.81
C THR A 46 -1.26 6.06 -10.69
N ASP A 47 -1.77 6.87 -9.76
CA ASP A 47 -3.20 7.15 -9.65
C ASP A 47 -3.71 8.03 -10.80
N ALA A 48 -2.88 8.96 -11.31
CA ALA A 48 -3.24 9.83 -12.42
C ALA A 48 -3.09 9.16 -13.81
N ASP A 49 -2.31 8.08 -13.92
CA ASP A 49 -2.07 7.37 -15.17
C ASP A 49 -3.05 6.20 -15.33
N ASP A 50 -3.96 6.30 -16.29
CA ASP A 50 -4.97 5.25 -16.56
C ASP A 50 -4.38 4.02 -17.26
N ASP A 51 -3.18 4.12 -17.83
CA ASP A 51 -2.45 2.96 -18.36
C ASP A 51 -1.91 2.08 -17.23
N VAL A 52 -1.80 2.61 -16.00
CA VAL A 52 -1.48 1.82 -14.80
C VAL A 52 -2.77 1.27 -14.19
N ARG A 53 -2.84 -0.05 -14.07
CA ARG A 53 -3.99 -0.80 -13.56
C ARG A 53 -3.75 -1.42 -12.19
N ALA A 54 -2.49 -1.75 -11.87
CA ALA A 54 -2.05 -2.28 -10.58
C ALA A 54 -0.62 -1.84 -10.28
N VAL A 55 -0.24 -1.84 -9.00
CA VAL A 55 1.09 -1.46 -8.54
C VAL A 55 1.70 -2.58 -7.72
N ILE A 56 2.96 -2.92 -7.98
CA ILE A 56 3.76 -3.88 -7.20
C ILE A 56 4.91 -3.11 -6.55
N TRP A 57 5.11 -3.30 -5.24
CA TRP A 57 6.25 -2.75 -4.50
C TRP A 57 7.20 -3.85 -4.09
N THR A 58 8.51 -3.67 -4.37
CA THR A 58 9.58 -4.59 -3.99
C THR A 58 10.83 -3.83 -3.59
N GLY A 59 11.89 -4.51 -3.19
CA GLY A 59 13.17 -3.92 -2.82
C GLY A 59 14.33 -4.43 -3.68
N ALA A 60 15.25 -3.54 -4.04
CA ALA A 60 16.49 -3.92 -4.72
C ALA A 60 17.42 -4.71 -3.77
N GLY A 61 18.09 -5.73 -4.32
CA GLY A 61 19.07 -6.53 -3.59
C GLY A 61 18.44 -7.43 -2.53
N ARG A 62 19.13 -7.66 -1.42
CA ARG A 62 18.80 -8.68 -0.40
C ARG A 62 17.75 -8.23 0.64
N GLY A 63 17.36 -6.98 0.66
CA GLY A 63 16.41 -6.43 1.64
C GLY A 63 15.20 -5.81 0.97
N TYR A 64 14.04 -5.92 1.59
CA TYR A 64 12.89 -5.11 1.19
C TYR A 64 13.07 -3.67 1.68
N CYS A 65 13.06 -3.48 2.99
CA CYS A 65 13.36 -2.19 3.65
C CYS A 65 13.72 -2.45 5.13
N ALA A 66 14.92 -2.06 5.52
CA ALA A 66 15.43 -2.29 6.88
C ALA A 66 14.89 -1.33 7.95
N GLY A 67 13.96 -0.44 7.59
CA GLY A 67 13.37 0.55 8.47
C GLY A 67 13.81 1.97 8.18
N ALA A 68 13.69 2.87 9.15
CA ALA A 68 14.16 4.24 9.02
C ALA A 68 15.70 4.29 8.88
N ASP A 69 16.20 5.21 8.05
CA ASP A 69 17.64 5.47 7.96
C ASP A 69 18.12 6.11 9.27
N LEU A 70 18.94 5.35 10.01
CA LEU A 70 19.46 5.76 11.31
C LEU A 70 20.78 6.55 11.20
N SER A 71 21.18 7.03 10.03
CA SER A 71 22.39 7.84 9.85
C SER A 71 22.39 9.13 10.68
N GLY A 72 21.23 9.62 11.12
CA GLY A 72 21.07 10.73 12.06
C GLY A 72 21.44 10.40 13.51
N GLY A 73 21.87 9.17 13.82
CA GLY A 73 22.26 8.74 15.16
C GLY A 73 21.11 8.74 16.17
N SER A 74 21.42 9.03 17.45
CA SER A 74 20.44 9.01 18.56
C SER A 74 19.29 10.01 18.42
N GLY A 75 19.44 11.06 17.61
CA GLY A 75 18.42 12.07 17.34
C GLY A 75 17.44 11.69 16.21
N THR A 76 17.56 10.50 15.62
CA THR A 76 16.74 10.12 14.45
C THR A 76 15.23 10.27 14.68
N PHE A 77 14.75 9.97 15.88
CA PHE A 77 13.33 10.05 16.25
C PHE A 77 12.97 11.29 17.08
N ASP A 78 13.91 12.20 17.29
CA ASP A 78 13.64 13.49 17.94
C ASP A 78 13.14 14.50 16.90
N TYR A 79 11.83 14.61 16.78
CA TYR A 79 11.20 15.58 15.88
C TYR A 79 11.28 17.01 16.38
N SER A 80 11.51 17.23 17.69
CA SER A 80 11.61 18.59 18.24
C SER A 80 12.84 19.33 17.71
N ALA A 81 13.89 18.60 17.38
CA ALA A 81 15.12 19.17 16.79
C ALA A 81 14.98 19.54 15.30
N ARG A 82 13.85 19.21 14.64
CA ARG A 82 13.62 19.45 13.21
C ARG A 82 12.87 20.75 12.92
N THR A 83 12.40 21.47 13.94
CA THR A 83 11.72 22.77 13.78
C THR A 83 12.75 23.84 13.46
N GLY A 84 12.79 24.30 12.20
CA GLY A 84 13.58 25.47 11.80
C GLY A 84 13.05 26.75 12.45
N ASP A 85 13.96 27.69 12.69
CA ASP A 85 13.67 29.02 13.28
C ASP A 85 12.58 29.75 12.50
N GLY A 86 11.48 30.10 13.14
CA GLY A 86 10.63 31.21 12.73
C GLY A 86 9.17 30.96 12.37
N ALA A 87 8.67 29.75 12.30
CA ALA A 87 7.23 29.46 12.22
C ALA A 87 6.73 28.87 13.54
N ALA A 88 5.52 29.19 13.96
CA ALA A 88 4.89 28.48 15.08
C ALA A 88 4.86 27.00 14.75
N ALA A 89 5.71 26.21 15.44
CA ALA A 89 5.79 24.78 15.20
C ALA A 89 4.41 24.15 15.51
N PRO A 90 3.92 23.21 14.68
CA PRO A 90 2.70 22.48 15.02
C PRO A 90 2.91 21.77 16.36
N THR A 91 1.86 21.69 17.16
CA THR A 91 1.87 21.07 18.51
C THR A 91 2.36 19.63 18.44
N VAL A 92 2.04 18.91 17.34
CA VAL A 92 2.51 17.54 17.04
C VAL A 92 2.98 17.48 15.59
N GLN A 93 4.20 16.99 15.38
CA GLN A 93 4.68 16.71 14.02
C GLN A 93 4.16 15.35 13.54
N ARG A 94 3.60 15.33 12.33
CA ARG A 94 3.13 14.10 11.71
C ARG A 94 4.31 13.20 11.40
N ASP A 95 4.22 11.92 11.80
CA ASP A 95 5.23 10.94 11.39
C ASP A 95 5.19 10.69 9.87
N GLY A 96 6.37 10.57 9.27
CA GLY A 96 6.49 10.39 7.82
C GLY A 96 5.96 9.05 7.32
N GLY A 97 6.07 8.00 8.15
CA GLY A 97 5.49 6.69 7.87
C GLY A 97 3.96 6.75 7.82
N GLY A 98 3.34 7.49 8.74
CA GLY A 98 1.90 7.71 8.78
C GLY A 98 1.38 8.46 7.57
N GLN A 99 2.12 9.48 7.11
CA GLN A 99 1.76 10.18 5.87
C GLN A 99 1.78 9.26 4.66
N LEU A 100 2.84 8.43 4.52
CA LEU A 100 2.94 7.45 3.44
C LEU A 100 1.85 6.37 3.55
N ALA A 101 1.60 5.85 4.76
CA ALA A 101 0.57 4.83 4.98
C ALA A 101 -0.83 5.33 4.60
N LEU A 102 -1.16 6.57 4.95
CA LEU A 102 -2.43 7.19 4.56
C LEU A 102 -2.50 7.38 3.04
N ARG A 103 -1.41 7.82 2.38
CA ARG A 103 -1.41 7.96 0.92
C ARG A 103 -1.56 6.60 0.19
N ILE A 104 -0.95 5.52 0.70
CA ILE A 104 -1.17 4.16 0.19
C ILE A 104 -2.64 3.74 0.37
N TYR A 105 -3.23 4.04 1.52
CA TYR A 105 -4.63 3.76 1.82
C TYR A 105 -5.58 4.50 0.86
N GLU A 106 -5.25 5.73 0.50
CA GLU A 106 -6.03 6.60 -0.40
C GLU A 106 -5.86 6.26 -1.89
N SER A 107 -4.83 5.49 -2.27
CA SER A 107 -4.61 5.10 -3.68
C SER A 107 -5.85 4.44 -4.28
N ILE A 108 -6.12 4.76 -5.54
CA ILE A 108 -7.22 4.18 -6.32
C ILE A 108 -6.81 2.95 -7.12
N LYS A 109 -5.53 2.59 -7.10
CA LYS A 109 -5.01 1.39 -7.77
C LYS A 109 -4.74 0.28 -6.74
N PRO A 110 -4.98 -0.99 -7.08
CA PRO A 110 -4.54 -2.13 -6.26
C PRO A 110 -3.02 -2.12 -6.06
N ILE A 111 -2.58 -2.38 -4.82
CA ILE A 111 -1.15 -2.39 -4.46
C ILE A 111 -0.78 -3.72 -3.85
N ILE A 112 0.22 -4.39 -4.45
CA ILE A 112 0.78 -5.65 -3.99
C ILE A 112 2.17 -5.40 -3.42
N GLY A 113 2.41 -5.79 -2.17
CA GLY A 113 3.74 -5.85 -1.59
C GLY A 113 4.42 -7.18 -1.92
N ALA A 114 5.50 -7.16 -2.69
CA ALA A 114 6.37 -8.30 -2.97
C ALA A 114 7.63 -8.21 -2.10
N ILE A 115 7.55 -8.78 -0.88
CA ILE A 115 8.57 -8.62 0.16
C ILE A 115 9.70 -9.61 -0.08
N ASN A 116 10.77 -9.16 -0.74
CA ASN A 116 11.89 -10.01 -1.16
C ASN A 116 12.91 -10.32 -0.04
N GLY A 117 12.90 -9.58 1.05
CA GLY A 117 13.89 -9.74 2.12
C GLY A 117 13.43 -9.12 3.44
N ALA A 118 14.36 -8.58 4.22
CA ALA A 118 14.04 -7.98 5.50
C ALA A 118 13.13 -6.76 5.37
N ALA A 119 11.99 -6.78 6.07
CA ALA A 119 11.01 -5.72 6.23
C ALA A 119 10.86 -5.39 7.72
N VAL A 120 11.49 -4.29 8.18
CA VAL A 120 11.63 -3.99 9.61
C VAL A 120 11.23 -2.53 9.89
N GLY A 121 10.57 -2.27 11.02
CA GLY A 121 10.10 -0.93 11.38
C GLY A 121 9.18 -0.37 10.30
N VAL A 122 9.44 0.85 9.79
CA VAL A 122 8.67 1.43 8.68
C VAL A 122 8.67 0.53 7.44
N GLY A 123 9.68 -0.31 7.25
CA GLY A 123 9.74 -1.26 6.15
C GLY A 123 8.62 -2.31 6.18
N VAL A 124 8.13 -2.72 7.34
CA VAL A 124 6.97 -3.59 7.45
C VAL A 124 5.68 -2.78 7.60
N THR A 125 5.69 -1.68 8.35
CA THR A 125 4.45 -0.94 8.65
C THR A 125 3.88 -0.25 7.41
N MET A 126 4.72 0.24 6.48
CA MET A 126 4.24 0.79 5.20
C MET A 126 3.56 -0.23 4.29
N THR A 127 3.78 -1.55 4.53
CA THR A 127 3.11 -2.59 3.74
C THR A 127 1.70 -2.91 4.24
N LEU A 128 1.34 -2.49 5.44
CA LEU A 128 0.05 -2.81 6.06
C LEU A 128 -1.16 -2.23 5.29
N PRO A 129 -1.12 -0.99 4.77
CA PRO A 129 -2.19 -0.44 3.94
C PRO A 129 -2.18 -0.94 2.48
N MET A 130 -1.20 -1.73 2.06
CA MET A 130 -1.23 -2.41 0.76
C MET A 130 -2.30 -3.51 0.77
N ASP A 131 -2.86 -3.81 -0.40
CA ASP A 131 -4.00 -4.72 -0.47
C ASP A 131 -3.60 -6.18 -0.21
N ILE A 132 -2.50 -6.62 -0.81
CA ILE A 132 -1.99 -8.00 -0.67
C ILE A 132 -0.48 -7.96 -0.46
N ARG A 133 0.02 -8.85 0.38
CA ARG A 133 1.45 -9.07 0.63
C ARG A 133 1.83 -10.48 0.25
N LEU A 134 2.82 -10.61 -0.64
CA LEU A 134 3.55 -11.83 -0.94
C LEU A 134 4.95 -11.72 -0.36
N ALA A 135 5.59 -12.80 0.00
CA ALA A 135 6.95 -12.73 0.50
C ALA A 135 7.83 -13.86 -0.04
N SER A 136 9.13 -13.55 -0.12
CA SER A 136 10.14 -14.59 -0.27
C SER A 136 10.16 -15.49 0.97
N THR A 137 10.45 -16.78 0.80
CA THR A 137 10.72 -17.72 1.89
C THR A 137 11.87 -17.27 2.79
N GLU A 138 12.77 -16.41 2.27
CA GLU A 138 13.91 -15.85 2.98
C GLU A 138 13.60 -14.52 3.68
N ALA A 139 12.41 -13.96 3.49
CA ALA A 139 12.02 -12.69 4.08
C ALA A 139 11.93 -12.79 5.61
N LYS A 140 12.18 -11.65 6.26
CA LYS A 140 12.08 -11.49 7.71
C LYS A 140 11.31 -10.23 8.03
N PHE A 141 10.50 -10.30 9.07
CA PHE A 141 9.63 -9.21 9.51
C PHE A 141 9.97 -8.78 10.93
N GLY A 142 9.80 -7.49 11.25
CA GLY A 142 10.06 -7.04 12.61
C GLY A 142 9.41 -5.70 12.96
N PHE A 143 8.56 -5.70 13.99
CA PHE A 143 7.96 -4.49 14.57
C PHE A 143 8.81 -4.01 15.75
N VAL A 144 10.03 -3.53 15.45
CA VAL A 144 11.14 -3.35 16.41
C VAL A 144 11.05 -2.09 17.29
N PHE A 145 9.92 -1.42 17.29
CA PHE A 145 9.72 -0.08 17.91
C PHE A 145 10.04 -0.07 19.42
N ALA A 146 9.49 -1.01 20.20
CA ALA A 146 9.73 -1.09 21.64
C ALA A 146 11.22 -1.28 21.97
N ARG A 147 11.99 -1.97 21.11
CA ARG A 147 13.45 -2.11 21.26
C ARG A 147 14.23 -0.83 20.95
N ARG A 148 13.57 0.19 20.44
CA ARG A 148 14.12 1.53 20.15
C ARG A 148 13.54 2.59 21.11
N GLY A 149 12.74 2.20 22.09
CA GLY A 149 12.11 3.10 23.04
C GLY A 149 11.03 3.98 22.42
N ILE A 150 10.45 3.58 21.29
CA ILE A 150 9.36 4.26 20.60
C ILE A 150 8.17 3.33 20.39
N VAL A 151 7.05 3.91 19.96
CA VAL A 151 5.81 3.18 19.68
C VAL A 151 5.68 2.86 18.19
N PRO A 152 4.83 1.89 17.81
CA PRO A 152 4.47 1.65 16.40
C PRO A 152 3.93 2.92 15.73
N GLU A 153 4.33 3.14 14.47
CA GLU A 153 4.00 4.29 13.63
C GLU A 153 3.28 3.85 12.33
N ALA A 154 3.16 4.71 11.34
CA ALA A 154 2.55 4.42 10.03
C ALA A 154 1.12 3.86 10.14
N CYS A 155 0.32 4.39 11.08
CA CYS A 155 -1.04 3.91 11.34
C CYS A 155 -1.11 2.39 11.65
N SER A 156 0.01 1.76 12.00
CA SER A 156 0.07 0.31 12.23
C SER A 156 -0.79 -0.14 13.41
N SER A 157 -1.05 0.72 14.39
CA SER A 157 -2.00 0.48 15.49
C SER A 157 -3.45 0.29 14.98
N TRP A 158 -3.77 0.80 13.79
CA TRP A 158 -5.07 0.60 13.14
C TRP A 158 -5.06 -0.62 12.21
N PHE A 159 -4.03 -0.74 11.34
CA PHE A 159 -3.97 -1.79 10.32
C PHE A 159 -3.59 -3.16 10.90
N LEU A 160 -2.52 -3.26 11.69
CA LEU A 160 -1.96 -4.55 12.10
C LEU A 160 -2.96 -5.44 12.84
N PRO A 161 -3.69 -4.97 13.88
CA PRO A 161 -4.65 -5.82 14.59
C PRO A 161 -5.84 -6.25 13.73
N ARG A 162 -6.15 -5.52 12.65
CA ARG A 162 -7.20 -5.89 11.69
C ARG A 162 -6.74 -6.99 10.73
N ILE A 163 -5.44 -7.10 10.51
CA ILE A 163 -4.86 -8.13 9.62
C ILE A 163 -4.59 -9.43 10.38
N VAL A 164 -3.92 -9.34 11.55
CA VAL A 164 -3.41 -10.53 12.27
C VAL A 164 -4.12 -10.80 13.60
N GLY A 165 -5.12 -10.01 13.95
CA GLY A 165 -5.77 -10.03 15.25
C GLY A 165 -4.94 -9.38 16.36
N ILE A 166 -5.62 -8.93 17.44
CA ILE A 166 -5.00 -8.11 18.50
C ILE A 166 -3.88 -8.83 19.24
N SER A 167 -4.06 -10.13 19.57
CA SER A 167 -3.07 -10.86 20.37
C SER A 167 -1.73 -11.00 19.65
N ARG A 168 -1.74 -11.31 18.35
CA ARG A 168 -0.52 -11.42 17.54
C ARG A 168 0.13 -10.06 17.32
N ALA A 169 -0.67 -9.03 17.09
CA ALA A 169 -0.18 -7.66 16.96
C ALA A 169 0.56 -7.20 18.22
N LEU A 170 0.00 -7.46 19.40
CA LEU A 170 0.63 -7.13 20.69
C LEU A 170 1.90 -7.94 20.94
N GLU A 171 1.90 -9.25 20.68
CA GLU A 171 3.09 -10.10 20.82
C GLU A 171 4.27 -9.56 20.00
N TRP A 172 4.04 -9.25 18.73
CA TRP A 172 5.10 -8.77 17.85
C TRP A 172 5.59 -7.38 18.21
N THR A 173 4.68 -6.47 18.55
CA THR A 173 5.04 -5.08 18.87
C THR A 173 5.68 -4.94 20.25
N TYR A 174 5.26 -5.70 21.26
CA TYR A 174 5.87 -5.69 22.60
C TYR A 174 7.26 -6.30 22.61
N SER A 175 7.42 -7.46 21.97
CA SER A 175 8.71 -8.13 21.92
C SER A 175 9.72 -7.41 21.03
N GLY A 176 9.23 -6.73 19.99
CA GLY A 176 10.07 -6.13 18.96
C GLY A 176 11.03 -7.13 18.30
N ARG A 177 10.70 -8.42 18.34
CA ARG A 177 11.54 -9.47 17.73
C ARG A 177 11.41 -9.45 16.21
N VAL A 178 12.42 -9.96 15.55
CA VAL A 178 12.39 -10.28 14.14
C VAL A 178 11.96 -11.75 13.99
N PHE A 179 11.09 -12.04 13.03
CA PHE A 179 10.54 -13.36 12.80
C PHE A 179 10.54 -13.72 11.32
N PRO A 180 10.52 -15.03 10.96
CA PRO A 180 10.62 -15.49 9.59
C PRO A 180 9.31 -15.31 8.81
N ALA A 181 9.42 -15.39 7.47
CA ALA A 181 8.29 -15.30 6.56
C ALA A 181 7.19 -16.34 6.84
N LEU A 182 7.56 -17.56 7.24
CA LEU A 182 6.60 -18.60 7.58
C LEU A 182 5.66 -18.18 8.71
N GLU A 183 6.20 -17.56 9.77
CA GLU A 183 5.37 -17.06 10.86
C GLU A 183 4.45 -15.92 10.42
N ALA A 184 4.93 -15.05 9.52
CA ALA A 184 4.11 -13.99 8.93
C ALA A 184 2.95 -14.56 8.09
N HIS A 185 3.19 -15.62 7.35
CA HIS A 185 2.20 -16.33 6.56
C HIS A 185 1.16 -17.02 7.45
N ASP A 186 1.61 -17.79 8.45
CA ASP A 186 0.71 -18.51 9.36
C ASP A 186 -0.19 -17.59 10.18
N ALA A 187 0.27 -16.36 10.42
CA ALA A 187 -0.51 -15.32 11.10
C ALA A 187 -1.42 -14.51 10.15
N GLY A 188 -1.40 -14.74 8.84
CA GLY A 188 -2.20 -14.02 7.85
C GLY A 188 -1.66 -12.64 7.47
N LEU A 189 -0.45 -12.26 7.90
CA LEU A 189 0.19 -11.02 7.44
C LEU A 189 0.57 -11.11 5.97
N VAL A 190 1.02 -12.28 5.51
CA VAL A 190 1.44 -12.58 4.14
C VAL A 190 0.52 -13.64 3.57
N ARG A 191 0.04 -13.41 2.33
CA ARG A 191 -0.86 -14.33 1.63
C ARG A 191 -0.19 -15.64 1.22
N SER A 192 1.04 -15.55 0.67
CA SER A 192 1.78 -16.70 0.15
C SER A 192 3.27 -16.48 0.17
N LEU A 193 4.02 -17.58 0.22
CA LEU A 193 5.47 -17.63 0.21
C LEU A 193 5.96 -18.20 -1.12
N HIS A 194 7.03 -17.61 -1.64
CA HIS A 194 7.65 -17.99 -2.92
C HIS A 194 9.17 -18.10 -2.76
N ALA A 195 9.82 -18.92 -3.59
CA ALA A 195 11.28 -18.86 -3.71
C ALA A 195 11.69 -17.43 -4.15
N PRO A 196 12.92 -16.98 -3.82
CA PRO A 196 13.33 -15.61 -4.14
C PRO A 196 13.09 -15.21 -5.60
N ASP A 197 13.45 -16.07 -6.54
CA ASP A 197 13.33 -15.82 -7.98
C ASP A 197 11.88 -15.90 -8.50
N ASP A 198 10.99 -16.58 -7.77
CA ASP A 198 9.58 -16.75 -8.15
C ASP A 198 8.66 -15.65 -7.58
N LEU A 199 9.16 -14.83 -6.64
CA LEU A 199 8.33 -13.85 -5.93
C LEU A 199 7.74 -12.79 -6.86
N LEU A 200 8.58 -12.14 -7.66
CA LEU A 200 8.12 -11.07 -8.56
C LEU A 200 7.27 -11.62 -9.71
N PRO A 201 7.60 -12.74 -10.36
CA PRO A 201 6.69 -13.44 -11.27
C PRO A 201 5.32 -13.73 -10.67
N ALA A 202 5.25 -14.26 -9.44
CA ALA A 202 3.99 -14.55 -8.76
C ALA A 202 3.18 -13.27 -8.43
N ALA A 203 3.86 -12.18 -8.07
CA ALA A 203 3.20 -10.89 -7.86
C ALA A 203 2.61 -10.32 -9.15
N ARG A 204 3.32 -10.45 -10.29
CA ARG A 204 2.83 -10.04 -11.61
C ARG A 204 1.64 -10.89 -12.06
N GLU A 205 1.70 -12.21 -11.88
CA GLU A 205 0.59 -13.10 -12.18
C GLU A 205 -0.66 -12.74 -11.36
N LEU A 206 -0.49 -12.46 -10.07
CA LEU A 206 -1.59 -11.99 -9.25
C LEU A 206 -2.13 -10.63 -9.73
N ALA A 207 -1.26 -9.68 -10.09
CA ALA A 207 -1.67 -8.38 -10.61
C ALA A 207 -2.49 -8.50 -11.89
N ARG A 208 -2.13 -9.42 -12.80
CA ARG A 208 -2.90 -9.68 -14.01
C ARG A 208 -4.35 -10.06 -13.73
N THR A 209 -4.62 -10.80 -12.67
CA THR A 209 -6.00 -11.11 -12.28
C THR A 209 -6.83 -9.87 -11.91
N PHE A 210 -6.19 -8.73 -11.66
CA PHE A 210 -6.86 -7.44 -11.37
C PHE A 210 -6.90 -6.51 -12.58
N THR A 211 -6.11 -6.80 -13.61
CA THR A 211 -5.97 -5.93 -14.78
C THR A 211 -6.57 -6.52 -16.05
N GLU A 212 -6.55 -7.84 -16.17
CA GLU A 212 -7.16 -8.56 -17.29
C GLU A 212 -8.66 -8.77 -17.03
N GLU A 213 -9.49 -8.51 -18.00
CA GLU A 213 -10.93 -8.79 -17.99
C GLU A 213 -11.71 -8.19 -16.79
N THR A 214 -11.18 -7.15 -16.16
CA THR A 214 -11.83 -6.45 -15.03
C THR A 214 -12.00 -4.97 -15.33
N SER A 215 -13.14 -4.38 -14.96
CA SER A 215 -13.35 -2.94 -15.08
C SER A 215 -12.42 -2.19 -14.10
N PRO A 216 -11.58 -1.25 -14.59
CA PRO A 216 -10.73 -0.43 -13.73
C PRO A 216 -11.54 0.43 -12.75
N LEU A 217 -12.72 0.89 -13.15
CA LEU A 217 -13.63 1.66 -12.30
C LEU A 217 -14.15 0.79 -11.14
N SER A 218 -14.55 -0.45 -11.44
CA SER A 218 -15.03 -1.40 -10.43
C SER A 218 -13.93 -1.79 -9.45
N VAL A 219 -12.72 -2.07 -9.93
CA VAL A 219 -11.58 -2.42 -9.07
C VAL A 219 -11.21 -1.28 -8.14
N SER A 220 -11.07 -0.05 -8.67
CA SER A 220 -10.74 1.15 -7.89
C SER A 220 -11.81 1.47 -6.83
N THR A 221 -13.09 1.42 -7.22
CA THR A 221 -14.22 1.66 -6.33
C THR A 221 -14.27 0.59 -5.23
N THR A 222 -14.17 -0.70 -5.60
CA THR A 222 -14.18 -1.81 -4.65
C THR A 222 -13.05 -1.70 -3.62
N ARG A 223 -11.85 -1.30 -4.05
CA ARG A 223 -10.72 -1.09 -3.13
C ARG A 223 -11.09 -0.10 -2.02
N GLN A 224 -11.63 1.05 -2.38
CA GLN A 224 -12.04 2.07 -1.41
C GLN A 224 -13.22 1.59 -0.54
N MET A 225 -14.20 0.90 -1.12
CA MET A 225 -15.32 0.34 -0.35
C MET A 225 -14.84 -0.60 0.74
N LEU A 226 -14.02 -1.58 0.40
CA LEU A 226 -13.57 -2.59 1.36
C LEU A 226 -12.69 -1.98 2.45
N TRP A 227 -11.71 -1.14 2.12
CA TRP A 227 -10.85 -0.51 3.11
C TRP A 227 -11.61 0.40 4.07
N ARG A 228 -12.53 1.21 3.57
CA ARG A 228 -13.25 2.19 4.39
C ARG A 228 -14.33 1.56 5.26
N MET A 229 -14.93 0.46 4.79
CA MET A 229 -15.93 -0.27 5.59
C MET A 229 -15.33 -1.05 6.77
N LEU A 230 -14.01 -1.26 6.85
CA LEU A 230 -13.37 -1.83 8.04
C LEU A 230 -13.57 -0.99 9.32
N GLY A 231 -13.93 0.27 9.20
CA GLY A 231 -14.22 1.16 10.33
C GLY A 231 -15.71 1.40 10.59
N ALA A 232 -16.60 0.83 9.78
CA ALA A 232 -18.04 0.98 9.95
C ALA A 232 -18.55 0.17 11.16
N ASP A 233 -19.48 0.74 11.90
CA ASP A 233 -20.06 0.13 13.10
C ASP A 233 -21.28 -0.74 12.80
N HIS A 234 -21.87 -0.61 11.60
CA HIS A 234 -23.05 -1.36 11.20
C HIS A 234 -23.05 -1.68 9.69
N PRO A 235 -23.49 -2.89 9.26
CA PRO A 235 -23.52 -3.25 7.83
C PRO A 235 -24.47 -2.37 6.98
N MET A 236 -25.37 -1.61 7.58
CA MET A 236 -26.21 -0.64 6.87
C MET A 236 -25.37 0.45 6.21
N GLU A 237 -24.23 0.81 6.79
CA GLU A 237 -23.33 1.80 6.17
C GLU A 237 -22.72 1.25 4.86
N ALA A 238 -22.34 -0.02 4.85
CA ALA A 238 -21.95 -0.70 3.62
C ALA A 238 -23.12 -0.76 2.61
N HIS A 239 -24.30 -1.15 3.05
CA HIS A 239 -25.49 -1.25 2.17
C HIS A 239 -25.84 0.08 1.47
N LYS A 240 -25.72 1.20 2.17
CA LYS A 240 -25.93 2.54 1.59
C LYS A 240 -24.93 2.84 0.47
N VAL A 241 -23.65 2.52 0.70
CA VAL A 241 -22.58 2.74 -0.29
C VAL A 241 -22.71 1.76 -1.44
N ASP A 242 -22.89 0.47 -1.17
CA ASP A 242 -23.05 -0.59 -2.18
C ASP A 242 -24.17 -0.28 -3.15
N SER A 243 -25.34 0.10 -2.62
CA SER A 243 -26.53 0.43 -3.44
C SER A 243 -26.26 1.60 -4.38
N ARG A 244 -25.56 2.63 -3.89
CA ARG A 244 -25.20 3.81 -4.68
C ARG A 244 -24.19 3.48 -5.75
N MET A 245 -23.11 2.77 -5.41
CA MET A 245 -22.06 2.39 -6.34
C MET A 245 -22.58 1.44 -7.43
N VAL A 246 -23.42 0.46 -7.07
CA VAL A 246 -24.08 -0.42 -8.04
C VAL A 246 -24.99 0.37 -9.00
N GLN A 247 -25.72 1.36 -8.51
CA GLN A 247 -26.57 2.20 -9.35
C GLN A 247 -25.73 3.06 -10.32
N GLU A 248 -24.66 3.70 -9.85
CA GLU A 248 -23.84 4.61 -10.64
C GLU A 248 -22.98 3.85 -11.67
N LEU A 249 -22.28 2.80 -11.26
CA LEU A 249 -21.46 1.98 -12.16
C LEU A 249 -22.33 1.14 -13.10
N GLY A 250 -23.47 0.62 -12.61
CA GLY A 250 -24.38 -0.21 -13.40
C GLY A 250 -25.02 0.52 -14.59
N ALA A 251 -25.11 1.85 -14.54
CA ALA A 251 -25.54 2.68 -15.66
C ALA A 251 -24.42 3.00 -16.67
N GLY A 252 -23.18 2.62 -16.36
CA GLY A 252 -22.00 2.95 -17.15
C GLY A 252 -21.66 1.95 -18.25
N PRO A 253 -20.77 2.33 -19.17
CA PRO A 253 -20.37 1.49 -20.31
C PRO A 253 -19.67 0.21 -19.89
N ASP A 254 -18.85 0.23 -18.82
CA ASP A 254 -18.14 -0.96 -18.33
C ASP A 254 -19.13 -2.05 -17.86
N ALA A 255 -20.21 -1.68 -17.19
CA ALA A 255 -21.23 -2.66 -16.79
C ALA A 255 -21.94 -3.27 -18.01
N ALA A 256 -22.25 -2.46 -19.03
CA ALA A 256 -22.84 -2.94 -20.28
C ALA A 256 -21.87 -3.90 -21.01
N GLU A 257 -20.60 -3.56 -21.11
CA GLU A 257 -19.56 -4.41 -21.70
C GLU A 257 -19.40 -5.72 -20.93
N GLY A 258 -19.34 -5.67 -19.60
CA GLY A 258 -19.22 -6.87 -18.77
C GLY A 258 -20.37 -7.85 -18.95
N VAL A 259 -21.61 -7.36 -19.12
CA VAL A 259 -22.77 -8.21 -19.42
C VAL A 259 -22.72 -8.72 -20.86
N ALA A 260 -22.43 -7.86 -21.83
CA ALA A 260 -22.40 -8.24 -23.25
C ALA A 260 -21.32 -9.31 -23.52
N SER A 261 -20.10 -9.08 -23.06
CA SER A 261 -19.00 -10.02 -23.24
C SER A 261 -19.29 -11.39 -22.64
N PHE A 262 -19.91 -11.42 -21.44
CA PHE A 262 -20.31 -12.67 -20.78
C PHE A 262 -21.35 -13.44 -21.60
N LEU A 263 -22.38 -12.77 -22.12
CA LEU A 263 -23.42 -13.40 -22.93
C LEU A 263 -22.90 -13.89 -24.29
N GLU A 264 -21.98 -13.13 -24.87
CA GLU A 264 -21.34 -13.44 -26.16
C GLU A 264 -20.16 -14.42 -26.02
N LYS A 265 -19.75 -14.77 -24.80
CA LYS A 265 -18.60 -15.66 -24.48
C LYS A 265 -17.29 -15.19 -25.11
N ARG A 266 -17.02 -13.91 -25.05
CA ARG A 266 -15.78 -13.28 -25.49
C ARG A 266 -15.08 -12.57 -24.33
N HIS A 267 -13.81 -12.23 -24.51
CA HIS A 267 -13.09 -11.40 -23.55
C HIS A 267 -13.72 -10.01 -23.44
N ALA A 268 -13.82 -9.50 -22.22
CA ALA A 268 -14.30 -8.15 -21.98
C ALA A 268 -13.21 -7.12 -22.30
N HIS A 269 -13.61 -5.96 -22.81
CA HIS A 269 -12.74 -4.84 -23.07
C HIS A 269 -13.25 -3.59 -22.37
N PHE A 270 -12.63 -3.23 -21.25
CA PHE A 270 -13.04 -2.12 -20.41
C PHE A 270 -12.21 -0.87 -20.71
N GLU A 271 -12.87 0.27 -20.97
CA GLU A 271 -12.24 1.55 -21.28
C GLU A 271 -12.34 2.58 -20.17
N GLY A 272 -12.88 2.20 -19.00
CA GLY A 272 -13.06 3.09 -17.86
C GLY A 272 -11.74 3.69 -17.37
N LYS A 273 -11.76 4.97 -17.01
CA LYS A 273 -10.60 5.77 -16.60
C LYS A 273 -10.72 6.21 -15.13
N PRO A 274 -10.12 5.50 -14.17
CA PRO A 274 -10.24 5.85 -12.75
C PRO A 274 -9.79 7.26 -12.41
N SER A 275 -8.83 7.83 -13.16
CA SER A 275 -8.34 9.19 -12.91
C SER A 275 -9.41 10.27 -13.07
N SER A 276 -10.48 9.99 -13.82
CA SER A 276 -11.50 11.01 -14.21
C SER A 276 -12.94 10.53 -14.24
N GLN A 277 -13.18 9.22 -14.10
CA GLN A 277 -14.50 8.63 -14.32
C GLN A 277 -15.00 7.80 -13.12
N LEU A 278 -14.40 7.98 -11.94
CA LEU A 278 -14.92 7.35 -10.73
C LEU A 278 -16.39 7.78 -10.49
N PRO A 279 -17.19 6.96 -9.80
CA PRO A 279 -18.59 7.28 -9.51
C PRO A 279 -18.76 8.69 -8.94
N PRO A 280 -19.77 9.47 -9.37
CA PRO A 280 -19.98 10.85 -8.91
C PRO A 280 -20.13 11.00 -7.40
N SER A 281 -20.58 9.95 -6.71
CA SER A 281 -20.68 9.92 -5.26
C SER A 281 -19.35 9.58 -4.56
N MET A 282 -18.27 9.36 -5.29
CA MET A 282 -16.93 9.19 -4.73
C MET A 282 -16.18 10.53 -4.71
N PRO A 283 -15.57 10.90 -3.57
CA PRO A 283 -15.61 10.22 -2.26
C PRO A 283 -16.95 10.40 -1.55
N TRP A 284 -17.47 9.34 -0.91
CA TRP A 284 -18.67 9.40 -0.04
C TRP A 284 -18.33 9.69 1.42
N TRP A 285 -17.04 9.88 1.71
CA TRP A 285 -16.50 10.16 3.06
C TRP A 285 -15.99 11.58 3.14
N ASP A 286 -15.99 12.12 4.33
CA ASP A 286 -15.33 13.38 4.64
C ASP A 286 -13.83 13.16 4.91
N GLU A 287 -13.00 14.09 4.46
CA GLU A 287 -11.59 14.12 4.85
C GLU A 287 -11.48 14.33 6.36
N ARG A 288 -10.56 13.60 6.97
CA ARG A 288 -10.27 13.74 8.39
C ARG A 288 -8.97 14.53 8.55
N PRO A 289 -9.05 15.83 8.95
CA PRO A 289 -7.85 16.60 9.18
C PRO A 289 -7.05 16.02 10.35
N PHE A 290 -5.75 16.28 10.36
CA PHE A 290 -4.87 15.83 11.44
C PHE A 290 -5.10 16.66 12.73
N GLU A 291 -5.37 17.97 12.59
CA GLU A 291 -5.73 18.92 13.65
C GLU A 291 -6.88 19.82 13.19
#